data_d25a3c9df5b9a63583c60feaac072e94
#
_entry.id   d25a3c9df5b9a63583c60feaac072e94
#
_cell.length_a   1.000
_cell.length_b   1.000
_cell.length_c   1.000
_cell.angle_alpha   90.00
_cell.angle_beta   90.00
_cell.angle_gamma   90.00
#
_symmetry.space_group_name_H-M   'P 1'
#
loop_
_entity.id
_entity.type
_entity.pdbx_description
1 polymer ?
#
loop_
_entity_poly.entity_id
_entity_poly.type
_entity_poly.pdbx_seq_one_letter_code
_entity_poly.pdbx_strand_id
1 'polypeptide(L)'
;MLSIFERTLIASFLYFFIKMGSKLSGKDLLKIGFPQNNIVNTALGLITRHRKKENKETILLELTEVLKDPNRFMGHNIWGKVSEGLVKPVEVRMRELNEHAAPFAIFGENEIDEQAKKQLYDALKLPIAKQGALMPDAHTGYGLPIGGVLATENAVIPYGVGVDIGCRMSLSIFDLPGSYFKGREFQLKNILKENTKFGLYDTHPVKHDHAIFTKTEFSEIPLLKSLLNKAYRQLGTSGSGNHFVELGAVELYTTRAEWGIVPGHYLAVLSHSGSRGLGANIAKHYTALAARLCPLPRHVQHLAWLDLATQEGQEYWMAMNLAGEYAQACHEDIHRRLAKALGVQPVLTIENHHNFAWKESVDGQECIVHRKGATPAANGILGIIPGSMTAPGFIVEGKGNILSLQSASHGAGRVMSRSACINSLTKSDMLKDLENHGVELIGGALDESPRAYKDIHRVMKLQEELVHVLGTFTPKIVRMDK
;
A
#
# COMPACT_ATOMS: atom_id res chain seq x y z
N MET A 1 66.76 -14.36 -43.54
CA MET A 1 66.80 -13.29 -42.50
C MET A 1 66.05 -12.09 -43.09
N LEU A 2 64.85 -11.87 -42.67
CA LEU A 2 64.12 -10.66 -43.04
C LEU A 2 64.77 -9.44 -42.37
N SER A 3 64.98 -8.37 -43.08
CA SER A 3 65.65 -7.16 -42.62
C SER A 3 64.85 -6.46 -41.50
N ILE A 4 65.56 -5.75 -40.63
CA ILE A 4 64.91 -4.98 -39.54
C ILE A 4 63.84 -4.05 -40.08
N PHE A 5 64.00 -3.55 -41.32
CA PHE A 5 63.04 -2.69 -42.00
C PHE A 5 61.70 -3.38 -42.33
N GLU A 6 61.74 -4.66 -42.75
CA GLU A 6 60.52 -5.41 -43.05
C GLU A 6 59.77 -5.83 -41.78
N ARG A 7 60.47 -6.11 -40.69
CA ARG A 7 59.82 -6.35 -39.37
C ARG A 7 59.12 -5.13 -38.81
N THR A 8 59.70 -3.91 -39.01
CA THR A 8 59.07 -2.64 -38.59
C THR A 8 57.90 -2.30 -39.44
N LEU A 9 57.90 -2.60 -40.75
CA LEU A 9 56.77 -2.37 -41.63
C LEU A 9 55.59 -3.31 -41.34
N ILE A 10 55.89 -4.59 -41.07
CA ILE A 10 54.85 -5.58 -40.68
C ILE A 10 54.27 -5.25 -39.33
N ALA A 11 55.07 -4.82 -38.34
CA ALA A 11 54.60 -4.37 -37.04
C ALA A 11 53.77 -3.10 -37.12
N SER A 12 54.16 -2.12 -37.97
CA SER A 12 53.40 -0.92 -38.24
C SER A 12 52.08 -1.20 -38.97
N PHE A 13 52.07 -2.16 -39.91
CA PHE A 13 50.87 -2.60 -40.61
C PHE A 13 49.89 -3.35 -39.68
N LEU A 14 50.38 -4.24 -38.83
CA LEU A 14 49.58 -4.90 -37.79
C LEU A 14 49.05 -3.89 -36.75
N TYR A 15 49.87 -2.88 -36.37
CA TYR A 15 49.45 -1.84 -35.41
C TYR A 15 48.41 -0.90 -36.00
N PHE A 16 48.47 -0.65 -37.37
CA PHE A 16 47.47 0.14 -38.07
C PHE A 16 46.16 -0.59 -38.29
N PHE A 17 46.17 -1.95 -38.46
CA PHE A 17 44.97 -2.77 -38.56
C PHE A 17 44.28 -2.97 -37.21
N ILE A 18 45.01 -2.97 -36.09
CA ILE A 18 44.47 -3.07 -34.77
C ILE A 18 43.77 -1.74 -34.33
N LYS A 19 44.05 -0.62 -34.98
CA LYS A 19 43.51 0.70 -34.63
C LYS A 19 42.26 1.15 -35.40
N MET A 20 41.80 0.38 -36.39
CA MET A 20 40.51 0.60 -37.08
C MET A 20 39.45 -0.37 -36.54
N GLY A 21 39.06 -0.19 -35.28
CA GLY A 21 37.78 -0.72 -34.77
C GLY A 21 36.67 -0.06 -35.60
N SER A 22 36.20 -0.69 -36.68
CA SER A 22 35.08 -0.20 -37.46
C SER A 22 33.89 -0.07 -36.54
N LYS A 23 33.34 1.15 -36.39
CA LYS A 23 32.16 1.41 -35.57
C LYS A 23 31.02 0.48 -35.99
N LEU A 24 30.54 -0.31 -35.06
CA LEU A 24 29.38 -1.17 -35.27
C LEU A 24 28.17 -0.28 -35.60
N SER A 25 27.49 -0.60 -36.68
CA SER A 25 26.37 0.17 -37.20
C SER A 25 25.04 -0.58 -37.07
N GLY A 26 23.93 0.14 -37.14
CA GLY A 26 22.59 -0.48 -37.13
C GLY A 26 22.41 -1.52 -38.25
N LYS A 27 23.06 -1.32 -39.41
CA LYS A 27 23.05 -2.28 -40.54
C LYS A 27 23.71 -3.61 -40.16
N ASP A 28 24.73 -3.58 -39.31
CA ASP A 28 25.41 -4.82 -38.87
C ASP A 28 24.51 -5.61 -37.91
N LEU A 29 23.75 -4.93 -37.06
CA LEU A 29 22.77 -5.57 -36.16
C LEU A 29 21.59 -6.16 -36.94
N LEU A 30 21.09 -5.46 -37.92
CA LEU A 30 20.02 -5.99 -38.80
C LEU A 30 20.49 -7.25 -39.57
N LYS A 31 21.75 -7.31 -39.99
CA LYS A 31 22.30 -8.49 -40.69
C LYS A 31 22.35 -9.73 -39.82
N ILE A 32 22.52 -9.63 -38.49
CA ILE A 32 22.50 -10.76 -37.59
C ILE A 32 21.08 -11.11 -37.10
N GLY A 33 20.04 -10.39 -37.58
CA GLY A 33 18.64 -10.70 -37.31
C GLY A 33 17.95 -9.81 -36.25
N PHE A 34 18.54 -8.69 -35.85
CA PHE A 34 17.83 -7.72 -35.01
C PHE A 34 16.60 -7.16 -35.71
N PRO A 35 15.47 -6.99 -35.01
CA PRO A 35 14.28 -6.38 -35.58
C PRO A 35 14.51 -4.89 -35.87
N GLN A 36 13.91 -4.39 -36.96
CA GLN A 36 14.02 -2.99 -37.37
C GLN A 36 13.13 -2.09 -36.49
N ASN A 37 13.54 -1.89 -35.25
CA ASN A 37 12.83 -1.08 -34.25
C ASN A 37 13.83 -0.38 -33.33
N ASN A 38 13.33 0.23 -32.24
CA ASN A 38 14.16 0.94 -31.22
C ASN A 38 15.20 0.07 -30.50
N ILE A 39 15.11 -1.25 -30.56
CA ILE A 39 16.07 -2.16 -29.91
C ILE A 39 17.45 -2.01 -30.53
N VAL A 40 17.53 -1.77 -31.84
CA VAL A 40 18.80 -1.49 -32.54
C VAL A 40 19.49 -0.26 -31.95
N ASN A 41 18.74 0.80 -31.70
CA ASN A 41 19.28 2.03 -31.11
C ASN A 41 19.70 1.79 -29.63
N THR A 42 18.94 1.02 -28.89
CA THR A 42 19.28 0.62 -27.52
C THR A 42 20.59 -0.17 -27.47
N ALA A 43 20.72 -1.16 -28.35
CA ALA A 43 21.95 -1.97 -28.45
C ALA A 43 23.16 -1.10 -28.81
N LEU A 44 23.07 -0.24 -29.82
CA LEU A 44 24.14 0.68 -30.22
C LEU A 44 24.52 1.66 -29.10
N GLY A 45 23.55 2.15 -28.33
CA GLY A 45 23.78 3.01 -27.16
C GLY A 45 24.57 2.29 -26.06
N LEU A 46 24.24 1.04 -25.79
CA LEU A 46 24.92 0.22 -24.79
C LEU A 46 26.34 -0.17 -25.24
N ILE A 47 26.54 -0.52 -26.52
CA ILE A 47 27.84 -0.76 -27.13
C ILE A 47 28.74 0.45 -26.97
N THR A 48 28.23 1.62 -27.32
CA THR A 48 28.97 2.89 -27.22
C THR A 48 29.36 3.21 -25.79
N ARG A 49 28.52 2.87 -24.81
CA ARG A 49 28.73 3.18 -23.39
C ARG A 49 29.65 2.18 -22.70
N HIS A 50 29.49 0.88 -23.00
CA HIS A 50 30.12 -0.20 -22.22
C HIS A 50 31.17 -1.01 -22.97
N ARG A 51 31.15 -1.03 -24.32
CA ARG A 51 31.94 -1.92 -25.18
C ARG A 51 32.76 -1.17 -26.27
N LYS A 52 33.00 0.12 -26.10
CA LYS A 52 33.63 1.00 -27.11
C LYS A 52 35.02 0.53 -27.57
N LYS A 53 35.74 -0.23 -26.77
CA LYS A 53 37.12 -0.71 -27.05
C LYS A 53 37.19 -2.13 -27.55
N GLU A 54 36.07 -2.84 -27.64
CA GLU A 54 36.03 -4.25 -28.01
C GLU A 54 35.93 -4.47 -29.52
N ASN A 55 36.33 -5.68 -29.96
CA ASN A 55 36.25 -6.06 -31.35
C ASN A 55 34.80 -6.22 -31.80
N LYS A 56 34.47 -5.70 -32.98
CA LYS A 56 33.17 -5.79 -33.62
C LYS A 56 32.63 -7.23 -33.68
N GLU A 57 33.47 -8.18 -34.05
CA GLU A 57 33.08 -9.58 -34.18
C GLU A 57 32.67 -10.20 -32.86
N THR A 58 33.40 -9.90 -31.80
CA THR A 58 33.08 -10.39 -30.43
C THR A 58 31.70 -9.87 -29.99
N ILE A 59 31.42 -8.58 -30.22
CA ILE A 59 30.14 -7.98 -29.86
C ILE A 59 28.99 -8.60 -30.66
N LEU A 60 29.21 -8.85 -31.96
CA LEU A 60 28.20 -9.48 -32.82
C LEU A 60 27.91 -10.93 -32.40
N LEU A 61 28.92 -11.68 -31.97
CA LEU A 61 28.75 -13.03 -31.43
C LEU A 61 27.91 -13.00 -30.16
N GLU A 62 28.24 -12.14 -29.20
CA GLU A 62 27.44 -12.00 -27.97
C GLU A 62 25.98 -11.61 -28.29
N LEU A 63 25.77 -10.64 -29.18
CA LEU A 63 24.43 -10.22 -29.58
C LEU A 63 23.67 -11.31 -30.36
N THR A 64 24.37 -12.19 -31.05
CA THR A 64 23.76 -13.36 -31.68
C THR A 64 23.26 -14.36 -30.63
N GLU A 65 24.02 -14.56 -29.56
CA GLU A 65 23.56 -15.38 -28.42
C GLU A 65 22.36 -14.75 -27.70
N VAL A 66 22.37 -13.43 -27.51
CA VAL A 66 21.22 -12.69 -26.96
C VAL A 66 19.98 -12.85 -27.84
N LEU A 67 20.14 -12.86 -29.17
CA LEU A 67 19.03 -13.08 -30.11
C LEU A 67 18.49 -14.52 -30.07
N LYS A 68 19.36 -15.52 -29.88
CA LYS A 68 18.97 -16.94 -29.80
C LYS A 68 18.15 -17.24 -28.54
N ASP A 69 18.57 -16.72 -27.41
CA ASP A 69 17.91 -16.92 -26.13
C ASP A 69 17.87 -15.61 -25.30
N PRO A 70 16.96 -14.69 -25.64
CA PRO A 70 16.85 -13.43 -24.91
C PRO A 70 16.54 -13.63 -23.42
N ASN A 71 15.79 -14.68 -23.05
CA ASN A 71 15.42 -14.92 -21.65
C ASN A 71 16.63 -15.15 -20.75
N ARG A 72 17.66 -15.82 -21.25
CA ARG A 72 18.92 -16.07 -20.53
C ARG A 72 19.63 -14.77 -20.14
N PHE A 73 19.42 -13.70 -20.88
CA PHE A 73 20.09 -12.41 -20.66
C PHE A 73 19.18 -11.38 -19.96
N MET A 74 17.98 -11.78 -19.50
CA MET A 74 17.14 -10.94 -18.66
C MET A 74 17.88 -10.58 -17.38
N GLY A 75 17.95 -9.29 -17.06
CA GLY A 75 18.73 -8.80 -15.90
C GLY A 75 20.24 -8.74 -16.10
N HIS A 76 20.79 -9.11 -17.27
CA HIS A 76 22.22 -8.97 -17.56
C HIS A 76 22.65 -7.50 -17.53
N ASN A 77 23.77 -7.19 -16.89
CA ASN A 77 24.23 -5.81 -16.63
C ASN A 77 24.33 -4.94 -17.89
N ILE A 78 24.66 -5.52 -19.06
CA ILE A 78 24.80 -4.79 -20.33
C ILE A 78 23.60 -5.07 -21.23
N TRP A 79 23.28 -6.36 -21.47
CA TRP A 79 22.32 -6.77 -22.48
C TRP A 79 20.88 -6.92 -21.98
N GLY A 80 20.61 -6.77 -20.66
CA GLY A 80 19.27 -6.95 -20.08
C GLY A 80 18.20 -6.11 -20.80
N LYS A 81 18.45 -4.83 -21.03
CA LYS A 81 17.51 -3.94 -21.77
C LYS A 81 17.29 -4.32 -23.23
N VAL A 82 18.31 -4.92 -23.87
CA VAL A 82 18.16 -5.44 -25.25
C VAL A 82 17.31 -6.70 -25.21
N SER A 83 17.58 -7.59 -24.26
CA SER A 83 16.82 -8.83 -24.08
C SER A 83 15.36 -8.59 -23.76
N GLU A 84 15.06 -7.66 -22.84
CA GLU A 84 13.68 -7.21 -22.56
C GLU A 84 12.93 -6.74 -23.81
N GLY A 85 13.63 -6.05 -24.70
CA GLY A 85 13.06 -5.58 -25.97
C GLY A 85 12.93 -6.67 -27.04
N LEU A 86 13.78 -7.73 -27.02
CA LEU A 86 13.77 -8.84 -27.95
C LEU A 86 12.76 -9.92 -27.61
N VAL A 87 12.45 -10.10 -26.32
CA VAL A 87 11.36 -10.97 -25.89
C VAL A 87 10.08 -10.39 -26.49
N LYS A 88 9.51 -11.07 -27.50
CA LYS A 88 8.22 -10.68 -28.05
C LYS A 88 7.27 -10.56 -26.86
N PRO A 89 6.56 -9.43 -26.70
CA PRO A 89 5.49 -9.38 -25.73
C PRO A 89 4.57 -10.57 -26.04
N VAL A 90 4.36 -11.44 -25.06
CA VAL A 90 3.26 -12.41 -25.16
C VAL A 90 2.07 -11.55 -25.52
N GLU A 91 1.39 -11.82 -26.65
CA GLU A 91 0.15 -11.13 -26.99
C GLU A 91 -0.87 -11.48 -25.91
N VAL A 92 -0.87 -10.69 -24.86
CA VAL A 92 -1.83 -10.85 -23.77
C VAL A 92 -3.13 -10.27 -24.29
N ARG A 93 -4.05 -11.16 -24.64
CA ARG A 93 -5.40 -10.76 -25.07
C ARG A 93 -6.08 -9.99 -23.96
N MET A 94 -6.77 -8.90 -24.33
CA MET A 94 -7.62 -8.16 -23.40
C MET A 94 -8.63 -9.13 -22.77
N ARG A 95 -8.74 -9.08 -21.45
CA ARG A 95 -9.73 -9.89 -20.72
C ARG A 95 -11.11 -9.26 -20.89
N GLU A 96 -12.10 -10.09 -21.18
CA GLU A 96 -13.49 -9.67 -21.25
C GLU A 96 -14.13 -9.71 -19.87
N LEU A 97 -15.10 -8.82 -19.65
CA LEU A 97 -15.91 -8.80 -18.45
C LEU A 97 -17.11 -9.74 -18.63
N ASN A 98 -17.57 -10.32 -17.54
CA ASN A 98 -18.82 -11.07 -17.53
C ASN A 98 -20.01 -10.14 -17.86
N GLU A 99 -21.03 -10.66 -18.50
CA GLU A 99 -22.27 -9.94 -18.78
C GLU A 99 -22.98 -9.56 -17.48
N HIS A 100 -23.06 -10.49 -16.54
CA HIS A 100 -23.70 -10.32 -15.25
C HIS A 100 -22.68 -10.15 -14.12
N ALA A 101 -23.02 -9.30 -13.14
CA ALA A 101 -22.24 -9.12 -11.93
C ALA A 101 -22.37 -10.34 -11.01
N ALA A 102 -21.31 -10.66 -10.27
CA ALA A 102 -21.34 -11.62 -9.17
C ALA A 102 -22.31 -11.14 -8.05
N PRO A 103 -22.81 -12.03 -7.17
CA PRO A 103 -23.65 -11.67 -6.03
C PRO A 103 -23.02 -10.59 -5.14
N PHE A 104 -23.84 -9.71 -4.59
CA PHE A 104 -23.35 -8.64 -3.73
C PHE A 104 -24.40 -8.12 -2.73
N ALA A 105 -23.95 -7.40 -1.70
CA ALA A 105 -24.77 -6.66 -0.76
C ALA A 105 -24.27 -5.23 -0.60
N ILE A 106 -25.18 -4.29 -0.36
CA ILE A 106 -24.85 -2.88 -0.07
C ILE A 106 -25.49 -2.49 1.27
N PHE A 107 -24.67 -2.05 2.20
CA PHE A 107 -25.10 -1.60 3.52
C PHE A 107 -25.19 -0.07 3.54
N GLY A 108 -26.36 0.46 3.87
CA GLY A 108 -26.58 1.90 3.87
C GLY A 108 -26.61 2.54 2.48
N GLU A 109 -27.23 1.89 1.51
CA GLU A 109 -27.23 2.26 0.08
C GLU A 109 -27.54 3.73 -0.20
N ASN A 110 -28.49 4.33 0.56
CA ASN A 110 -28.91 5.71 0.38
C ASN A 110 -27.85 6.75 0.77
N GLU A 111 -26.79 6.34 1.48
CA GLU A 111 -25.70 7.20 1.93
C GLU A 111 -24.44 7.09 1.06
N ILE A 112 -24.50 6.27 0.01
CA ILE A 112 -23.35 5.96 -0.83
C ILE A 112 -23.53 6.61 -2.21
N ASP A 113 -22.49 7.29 -2.68
CA ASP A 113 -22.51 7.91 -4.01
C ASP A 113 -22.60 6.88 -5.13
N GLU A 114 -23.31 7.23 -6.21
CA GLU A 114 -23.55 6.35 -7.35
C GLU A 114 -22.26 5.91 -8.06
N GLN A 115 -21.21 6.73 -8.00
CA GLN A 115 -19.94 6.38 -8.61
C GLN A 115 -19.24 5.26 -7.83
N ALA A 116 -19.32 5.25 -6.51
CA ALA A 116 -18.80 4.16 -5.68
C ALA A 116 -19.57 2.86 -5.92
N LYS A 117 -20.91 2.91 -6.02
CA LYS A 117 -21.74 1.75 -6.38
C LYS A 117 -21.35 1.20 -7.76
N LYS A 118 -21.18 2.11 -8.75
CA LYS A 118 -20.75 1.73 -10.09
C LYS A 118 -19.37 1.07 -10.08
N GLN A 119 -18.42 1.56 -9.30
CA GLN A 119 -17.08 0.94 -9.17
C GLN A 119 -17.16 -0.48 -8.61
N LEU A 120 -18.00 -0.73 -7.60
CA LEU A 120 -18.23 -2.09 -7.12
C LEU A 120 -18.86 -2.96 -8.22
N TYR A 121 -19.89 -2.45 -8.90
CA TYR A 121 -20.59 -3.20 -9.94
C TYR A 121 -19.65 -3.58 -11.10
N ASP A 122 -18.78 -2.68 -11.51
CA ASP A 122 -17.76 -2.96 -12.51
C ASP A 122 -16.74 -4.02 -12.04
N ALA A 123 -16.37 -4.00 -10.75
CA ALA A 123 -15.48 -5.02 -10.17
C ALA A 123 -16.15 -6.40 -10.09
N LEU A 124 -17.44 -6.46 -9.83
CA LEU A 124 -18.22 -7.71 -9.77
C LEU A 124 -18.39 -8.39 -11.14
N LYS A 125 -18.13 -7.68 -12.23
CA LYS A 125 -18.12 -8.24 -13.59
C LYS A 125 -16.79 -8.87 -13.99
N LEU A 126 -15.77 -8.81 -13.16
CA LEU A 126 -14.51 -9.50 -13.43
C LEU A 126 -14.75 -11.02 -13.47
N PRO A 127 -14.13 -11.76 -14.42
CA PRO A 127 -14.31 -13.22 -14.51
C PRO A 127 -13.83 -13.98 -13.25
N ILE A 128 -12.99 -13.35 -12.44
CA ILE A 128 -12.49 -13.90 -11.17
C ILE A 128 -13.38 -13.56 -9.97
N ALA A 129 -14.35 -12.66 -10.11
CA ALA A 129 -15.21 -12.23 -9.00
C ALA A 129 -16.19 -13.33 -8.58
N LYS A 130 -16.31 -13.56 -7.28
CA LYS A 130 -17.24 -14.53 -6.67
C LYS A 130 -18.38 -13.85 -5.91
N GLN A 131 -18.06 -12.86 -5.11
CA GLN A 131 -19.02 -12.10 -4.31
C GLN A 131 -18.43 -10.74 -3.95
N GLY A 132 -19.27 -9.74 -3.67
CA GLY A 132 -18.85 -8.46 -3.17
C GLY A 132 -19.76 -7.84 -2.14
N ALA A 133 -19.23 -6.80 -1.46
CA ALA A 133 -20.03 -6.01 -0.54
C ALA A 133 -19.56 -4.56 -0.54
N LEU A 134 -20.46 -3.64 -0.13
CA LEU A 134 -20.16 -2.22 0.02
C LEU A 134 -20.62 -1.74 1.39
N MET A 135 -19.67 -1.15 2.13
CA MET A 135 -19.90 -0.71 3.51
C MET A 135 -20.53 0.70 3.54
N PRO A 136 -21.21 1.10 4.65
CA PRO A 136 -21.92 2.39 4.74
C PRO A 136 -21.02 3.63 4.59
N ASP A 137 -19.76 3.54 4.92
CA ASP A 137 -18.75 4.60 4.76
C ASP A 137 -18.23 4.75 3.32
N ALA A 138 -18.71 3.91 2.41
CA ALA A 138 -18.18 3.83 1.06
C ALA A 138 -18.24 5.16 0.30
N HIS A 139 -17.19 5.39 -0.50
CA HIS A 139 -17.05 6.54 -1.38
C HIS A 139 -16.13 6.22 -2.56
N THR A 140 -16.16 7.09 -3.57
CA THR A 140 -15.38 6.92 -4.80
C THR A 140 -13.89 6.79 -4.52
N GLY A 141 -13.28 5.74 -5.10
CA GLY A 141 -11.84 5.46 -5.09
C GLY A 141 -11.31 5.22 -6.49
N TYR A 142 -10.23 4.46 -6.62
CA TYR A 142 -9.68 4.00 -7.90
C TYR A 142 -9.73 2.47 -7.97
N GLY A 143 -10.30 1.92 -9.03
CA GLY A 143 -10.57 0.49 -9.15
C GLY A 143 -11.70 0.07 -8.20
N LEU A 144 -11.41 -0.72 -7.17
CA LEU A 144 -12.38 -0.99 -6.10
C LEU A 144 -12.66 0.30 -5.33
N PRO A 145 -13.94 0.63 -5.00
CA PRO A 145 -14.27 1.79 -4.19
C PRO A 145 -13.68 1.65 -2.78
N ILE A 146 -13.48 2.75 -2.07
CA ILE A 146 -13.19 2.71 -0.64
C ILE A 146 -14.47 2.31 0.08
N GLY A 147 -14.38 1.44 1.07
CA GLY A 147 -15.54 0.73 1.67
C GLY A 147 -15.95 -0.53 0.87
N GLY A 148 -15.21 -0.86 -0.19
CA GLY A 148 -15.49 -2.00 -1.04
C GLY A 148 -14.81 -3.29 -0.58
N VAL A 149 -15.55 -4.39 -0.66
CA VAL A 149 -15.09 -5.76 -0.39
C VAL A 149 -15.35 -6.61 -1.62
N LEU A 150 -14.35 -7.40 -2.04
CA LEU A 150 -14.46 -8.26 -3.22
C LEU A 150 -13.75 -9.59 -3.00
N ALA A 151 -14.50 -10.69 -3.07
CA ALA A 151 -13.96 -12.04 -3.08
C ALA A 151 -13.63 -12.46 -4.52
N THR A 152 -12.44 -13.01 -4.75
CA THR A 152 -11.98 -13.49 -6.04
C THR A 152 -11.43 -14.90 -5.96
N GLU A 153 -11.48 -15.62 -7.07
CA GLU A 153 -10.93 -16.97 -7.18
C GLU A 153 -9.47 -16.94 -7.58
N ASN A 154 -8.60 -17.47 -6.71
CA ASN A 154 -7.16 -17.65 -6.94
C ASN A 154 -6.44 -16.44 -7.57
N ALA A 155 -6.92 -15.24 -7.34
CA ALA A 155 -6.40 -14.02 -7.96
C ALA A 155 -6.35 -12.87 -6.97
N VAL A 156 -5.28 -12.07 -7.03
CA VAL A 156 -5.13 -10.88 -6.20
C VAL A 156 -5.04 -9.63 -7.09
N ILE A 157 -5.79 -8.60 -6.73
CA ILE A 157 -5.85 -7.32 -7.42
C ILE A 157 -4.99 -6.32 -6.63
N PRO A 158 -3.76 -5.96 -7.08
CA PRO A 158 -2.88 -5.08 -6.30
C PRO A 158 -3.51 -3.72 -5.99
N TYR A 159 -4.24 -3.15 -6.93
CA TYR A 159 -4.94 -1.87 -6.70
C TYR A 159 -6.28 -2.03 -5.97
N GLY A 160 -6.81 -3.25 -5.88
CA GLY A 160 -7.94 -3.63 -5.03
C GLY A 160 -7.57 -3.68 -3.55
N VAL A 161 -6.30 -3.98 -3.24
CA VAL A 161 -5.71 -3.82 -1.90
C VAL A 161 -5.52 -2.34 -1.57
N GLY A 162 -5.05 -1.54 -2.53
CA GLY A 162 -4.78 -0.12 -2.37
C GLY A 162 -3.28 0.21 -2.34
N VAL A 163 -2.99 1.52 -2.38
CA VAL A 163 -1.59 2.01 -2.43
C VAL A 163 -0.91 1.89 -1.07
N ASP A 164 -1.64 2.11 0.02
CA ASP A 164 -1.14 1.95 1.38
C ASP A 164 -1.51 0.56 1.91
N ILE A 165 -0.74 -0.44 1.47
CA ILE A 165 -0.92 -1.84 1.85
C ILE A 165 -0.80 -1.99 3.37
N GLY A 166 -1.79 -2.64 3.99
CA GLY A 166 -1.79 -2.89 5.44
C GLY A 166 -2.01 -1.65 6.29
N CYS A 167 -2.52 -0.54 5.70
CA CYS A 167 -2.98 0.61 6.48
C CYS A 167 -3.93 0.15 7.58
N ARG A 168 -3.69 0.60 8.82
CA ARG A 168 -4.37 0.07 9.99
C ARG A 168 -4.64 1.10 11.07
N MET A 169 -5.54 0.70 11.97
CA MET A 169 -5.76 1.34 13.25
C MET A 169 -5.07 0.55 14.34
N SER A 170 -4.49 1.24 15.34
CA SER A 170 -4.02 0.63 16.58
C SER A 170 -4.44 1.51 17.75
N LEU A 171 -5.10 0.91 18.75
CA LEU A 171 -5.55 1.55 19.98
C LEU A 171 -4.84 0.89 21.16
N SER A 172 -4.11 1.68 21.95
CA SER A 172 -3.57 1.26 23.25
C SER A 172 -4.32 1.95 24.38
N ILE A 173 -4.90 1.17 25.30
CA ILE A 173 -5.61 1.65 26.50
C ILE A 173 -4.68 1.50 27.69
N PHE A 174 -4.58 2.54 28.51
CA PHE A 174 -3.74 2.61 29.69
C PHE A 174 -4.59 2.62 30.94
N ASP A 175 -4.13 1.98 32.02
CA ASP A 175 -4.78 2.04 33.34
C ASP A 175 -4.51 3.41 34.01
N LEU A 176 -5.01 4.44 33.34
CA LEU A 176 -5.01 5.83 33.77
C LEU A 176 -6.41 6.39 33.55
N PRO A 177 -6.96 7.17 34.51
CA PRO A 177 -8.33 7.66 34.38
C PRO A 177 -8.49 8.59 33.19
N GLY A 178 -9.68 8.61 32.56
CA GLY A 178 -10.00 9.52 31.45
C GLY A 178 -9.82 11.01 31.82
N SER A 179 -9.86 11.35 33.11
CA SER A 179 -9.55 12.70 33.61
C SER A 179 -8.07 13.04 33.65
N TYR A 180 -7.17 12.12 33.28
CA TYR A 180 -5.70 12.33 33.28
C TYR A 180 -5.25 13.53 32.44
N PHE A 181 -6.07 13.97 31.50
CA PHE A 181 -5.82 15.18 30.69
C PHE A 181 -5.85 16.46 31.52
N LYS A 182 -6.68 16.55 32.57
CA LYS A 182 -6.90 17.78 33.33
C LYS A 182 -5.59 18.32 33.91
N GLY A 183 -5.18 19.52 33.44
CA GLY A 183 -3.97 20.20 33.86
C GLY A 183 -2.69 19.61 33.31
N ARG A 184 -2.74 18.67 32.38
CA ARG A 184 -1.59 18.04 31.71
C ARG A 184 -1.60 18.21 30.19
N GLU A 185 -2.53 19.00 29.66
CA GLU A 185 -2.73 19.17 28.20
C GLU A 185 -1.42 19.56 27.49
N PHE A 186 -0.70 20.53 28.04
CA PHE A 186 0.58 20.97 27.50
C PHE A 186 1.66 19.86 27.52
N GLN A 187 1.75 19.10 28.64
CA GLN A 187 2.70 17.99 28.76
C GLN A 187 2.39 16.88 27.75
N LEU A 188 1.11 16.47 27.67
CA LEU A 188 0.65 15.43 26.76
C LEU A 188 0.84 15.82 25.27
N LYS A 189 0.59 17.07 24.96
CA LYS A 189 0.88 17.63 23.63
C LYS A 189 2.35 17.53 23.27
N ASN A 190 3.26 17.85 24.20
CA ASN A 190 4.70 17.71 23.98
C ASN A 190 5.12 16.26 23.85
N ILE A 191 4.60 15.35 24.69
CA ILE A 191 4.83 13.92 24.58
C ILE A 191 4.48 13.43 23.17
N LEU A 192 3.30 13.79 22.66
CA LEU A 192 2.86 13.40 21.32
C LEU A 192 3.77 14.00 20.25
N LYS A 193 4.13 15.28 20.37
CA LYS A 193 4.97 16.00 19.42
C LYS A 193 6.39 15.47 19.35
N GLU A 194 6.98 15.07 20.45
CA GLU A 194 8.37 14.62 20.52
C GLU A 194 8.55 13.15 20.15
N ASN A 195 7.54 12.32 20.40
CA ASN A 195 7.63 10.86 20.24
C ASN A 195 6.97 10.32 18.97
N THR A 196 6.42 11.15 18.10
CA THR A 196 5.89 10.74 16.79
C THR A 196 6.55 11.52 15.66
N LYS A 197 6.52 10.95 14.44
CA LYS A 197 7.09 11.58 13.24
C LYS A 197 6.11 11.46 12.08
N PHE A 198 5.96 12.57 11.33
CA PHE A 198 5.02 12.70 10.22
C PHE A 198 5.72 13.23 8.98
N GLY A 199 5.16 12.92 7.80
CA GLY A 199 5.65 13.38 6.51
C GLY A 199 6.18 12.25 5.63
N LEU A 200 6.13 12.48 4.32
CA LEU A 200 6.55 11.49 3.31
C LEU A 200 8.04 11.12 3.42
N TYR A 201 8.87 12.07 3.84
CA TYR A 201 10.32 11.93 3.88
C TYR A 201 10.89 11.87 5.30
N ASP A 202 10.03 11.96 6.31
CA ASP A 202 10.51 11.94 7.69
C ASP A 202 11.05 10.54 8.05
N THR A 203 12.12 10.54 8.80
CA THR A 203 12.90 9.34 9.12
C THR A 203 13.45 9.43 10.53
N HIS A 204 13.74 8.27 11.11
CA HIS A 204 14.53 8.21 12.33
C HIS A 204 16.03 8.17 12.00
N PRO A 205 16.89 8.89 12.75
CA PRO A 205 18.33 8.95 12.47
C PRO A 205 19.06 7.65 12.75
N VAL A 206 18.51 6.79 13.59
CA VAL A 206 19.12 5.53 14.04
C VAL A 206 18.38 4.36 13.40
N LYS A 207 19.11 3.32 12.95
CA LYS A 207 18.52 2.06 12.53
C LYS A 207 17.81 1.40 13.69
N HIS A 208 16.58 0.98 13.45
CA HIS A 208 15.80 0.23 14.42
C HIS A 208 16.25 -1.24 14.40
N ASP A 209 16.46 -1.81 15.58
CA ASP A 209 16.58 -3.26 15.74
C ASP A 209 15.15 -3.82 15.95
N HIS A 210 14.56 -4.32 14.86
CA HIS A 210 13.22 -4.89 14.87
C HIS A 210 13.20 -6.19 14.06
N ALA A 211 12.52 -7.21 14.57
CA ALA A 211 12.45 -8.55 13.96
C ALA A 211 11.92 -8.54 12.52
N ILE A 212 11.12 -7.54 12.12
CA ILE A 212 10.62 -7.40 10.76
C ILE A 212 11.75 -7.41 9.71
N PHE A 213 12.94 -6.91 10.05
CA PHE A 213 14.07 -6.82 9.13
C PHE A 213 14.86 -8.13 8.99
N THR A 214 14.54 -9.17 9.79
CA THR A 214 15.12 -10.51 9.64
C THR A 214 14.32 -11.40 8.68
N LYS A 215 13.20 -10.89 8.15
CA LYS A 215 12.35 -11.61 7.19
C LYS A 215 13.11 -11.89 5.88
N THR A 216 13.04 -13.12 5.41
CA THR A 216 13.79 -13.61 4.23
C THR A 216 13.33 -12.94 2.95
N GLU A 217 12.09 -12.51 2.84
CA GLU A 217 11.50 -11.81 1.71
C GLU A 217 12.31 -10.57 1.29
N PHE A 218 12.95 -9.88 2.25
CA PHE A 218 13.85 -8.76 1.94
C PHE A 218 15.11 -9.19 1.17
N SER A 219 15.51 -10.45 1.24
CA SER A 219 16.65 -10.97 0.49
C SER A 219 16.25 -11.69 -0.79
N GLU A 220 15.10 -12.33 -0.82
CA GLU A 220 14.62 -13.18 -1.89
C GLU A 220 13.98 -12.38 -3.04
N ILE A 221 13.22 -11.32 -2.72
CA ILE A 221 12.54 -10.48 -3.72
C ILE A 221 13.39 -9.24 -4.04
N PRO A 222 13.88 -9.08 -5.29
CA PRO A 222 14.78 -7.98 -5.67
C PRO A 222 14.23 -6.59 -5.37
N LEU A 223 12.92 -6.39 -5.55
CA LEU A 223 12.24 -5.15 -5.22
C LEU A 223 12.38 -4.84 -3.72
N LEU A 224 12.08 -5.79 -2.85
CA LEU A 224 12.13 -5.63 -1.40
C LEU A 224 13.56 -5.37 -0.91
N LYS A 225 14.53 -6.07 -1.49
CA LYS A 225 15.96 -5.84 -1.22
C LYS A 225 16.35 -4.39 -1.50
N SER A 226 15.87 -3.81 -2.60
CA SER A 226 16.14 -2.40 -2.95
C SER A 226 15.48 -1.40 -1.99
N LEU A 227 14.38 -1.80 -1.32
CA LEU A 227 13.62 -0.95 -0.41
C LEU A 227 14.02 -1.08 1.06
N LEU A 228 14.86 -2.05 1.42
CA LEU A 228 15.24 -2.34 2.80
C LEU A 228 15.77 -1.12 3.56
N ASN A 229 16.70 -0.35 2.95
CA ASN A 229 17.24 0.85 3.59
C ASN A 229 16.18 1.95 3.83
N LYS A 230 15.20 2.06 2.94
CA LYS A 230 14.07 2.98 3.12
C LYS A 230 13.19 2.52 4.27
N ALA A 231 12.88 1.23 4.32
CA ALA A 231 12.09 0.63 5.40
C ALA A 231 12.76 0.85 6.77
N TYR A 232 14.07 0.61 6.90
CA TYR A 232 14.81 0.88 8.13
C TYR A 232 14.64 2.32 8.64
N ARG A 233 14.71 3.30 7.75
CA ARG A 233 14.62 4.72 8.14
C ARG A 233 13.21 5.18 8.44
N GLN A 234 12.18 4.53 7.86
CA GLN A 234 10.79 4.94 8.00
C GLN A 234 10.02 4.17 9.08
N LEU A 235 10.60 3.12 9.67
CA LEU A 235 9.95 2.38 10.75
C LEU A 235 9.58 3.33 11.91
N GLY A 236 8.36 3.22 12.43
CA GLY A 236 7.86 4.06 13.53
C GLY A 236 7.54 5.50 13.13
N THR A 237 7.48 5.81 11.81
CA THR A 237 6.93 7.09 11.33
C THR A 237 5.49 6.89 10.86
N SER A 238 4.63 7.91 10.98
CA SER A 238 3.20 7.76 10.64
C SER A 238 2.88 8.10 9.18
N GLY A 239 3.54 9.06 8.56
CA GLY A 239 3.28 9.43 7.17
C GLY A 239 2.56 10.75 7.00
N SER A 240 1.75 10.82 5.97
CA SER A 240 0.99 12.03 5.59
C SER A 240 -0.44 11.68 5.17
N GLY A 241 -1.22 12.67 4.77
CA GLY A 241 -2.62 12.52 4.42
C GLY A 241 -3.48 12.30 5.64
N ASN A 242 -4.36 11.31 5.61
CA ASN A 242 -5.27 10.98 6.72
C ASN A 242 -4.62 10.18 7.85
N HIS A 243 -3.30 10.04 7.87
CA HIS A 243 -2.60 9.41 8.98
C HIS A 243 -2.52 10.33 10.19
N PHE A 244 -2.75 9.77 11.35
CA PHE A 244 -2.75 10.51 12.62
C PHE A 244 -2.24 9.66 13.78
N VAL A 245 -1.89 10.33 14.86
CA VAL A 245 -1.71 9.75 16.20
C VAL A 245 -2.43 10.66 17.18
N GLU A 246 -3.30 10.09 17.99
CA GLU A 246 -4.17 10.82 18.90
C GLU A 246 -4.01 10.33 20.33
N LEU A 247 -4.07 11.27 21.26
CA LEU A 247 -4.36 11.02 22.67
C LEU A 247 -5.82 11.35 22.93
N GLY A 248 -6.53 10.44 23.57
CA GLY A 248 -7.96 10.59 23.84
C GLY A 248 -8.41 9.80 25.07
N ALA A 249 -9.70 9.90 25.36
CA ALA A 249 -10.36 9.14 26.41
C ALA A 249 -11.18 8.00 25.78
N VAL A 250 -10.98 6.78 26.28
CA VAL A 250 -11.84 5.63 25.99
C VAL A 250 -12.90 5.53 27.06
N GLU A 251 -14.15 5.28 26.66
CA GLU A 251 -15.21 4.79 27.53
C GLU A 251 -15.54 3.36 27.12
N LEU A 252 -15.24 2.38 27.98
CA LEU A 252 -15.59 0.98 27.80
C LEU A 252 -16.95 0.69 28.45
N TYR A 253 -17.92 0.24 27.64
CA TYR A 253 -19.27 -0.12 28.10
C TYR A 253 -19.31 -1.53 28.67
N THR A 254 -18.50 -2.41 28.08
CA THR A 254 -18.33 -3.80 28.48
C THR A 254 -16.88 -4.21 28.32
N THR A 255 -16.47 -5.25 29.05
CA THR A 255 -15.13 -5.83 28.97
C THR A 255 -15.21 -7.33 28.93
N ARG A 256 -14.11 -7.96 28.58
CA ARG A 256 -13.90 -9.41 28.65
C ARG A 256 -12.93 -9.71 29.80
N ALA A 257 -13.07 -10.85 30.43
CA ALA A 257 -12.22 -11.24 31.57
C ALA A 257 -10.71 -11.20 31.20
N GLU A 258 -10.39 -11.60 29.96
CA GLU A 258 -9.02 -11.62 29.46
C GLU A 258 -8.39 -10.23 29.27
N TRP A 259 -9.17 -9.15 29.26
CA TRP A 259 -8.63 -7.80 29.11
C TRP A 259 -8.01 -7.23 30.37
N GLY A 260 -8.31 -7.84 31.55
CA GLY A 260 -7.76 -7.38 32.82
C GLY A 260 -8.17 -5.97 33.25
N ILE A 261 -9.19 -5.39 32.64
CA ILE A 261 -9.78 -4.07 32.95
C ILE A 261 -11.29 -4.17 33.04
N VAL A 262 -11.90 -3.24 33.79
CA VAL A 262 -13.36 -3.15 34.01
C VAL A 262 -13.97 -2.09 33.08
N PRO A 263 -15.30 -2.07 32.90
CA PRO A 263 -15.97 -0.94 32.27
C PRO A 263 -15.63 0.37 32.96
N GLY A 264 -15.39 1.43 32.15
CA GLY A 264 -14.97 2.72 32.71
C GLY A 264 -14.28 3.64 31.69
N HIS A 265 -13.68 4.72 32.21
CA HIS A 265 -13.02 5.74 31.40
C HIS A 265 -11.51 5.67 31.57
N TYR A 266 -10.78 5.58 30.45
CA TYR A 266 -9.34 5.36 30.42
C TYR A 266 -8.64 6.33 29.46
N LEU A 267 -7.38 6.66 29.75
CA LEU A 267 -6.50 7.28 28.79
C LEU A 267 -6.18 6.28 27.67
N ALA A 268 -6.16 6.75 26.42
CA ALA A 268 -5.75 5.91 25.31
C ALA A 268 -4.96 6.67 24.26
N VAL A 269 -4.16 5.92 23.50
CA VAL A 269 -3.50 6.35 22.26
C VAL A 269 -4.16 5.62 21.11
N LEU A 270 -4.59 6.36 20.10
CA LEU A 270 -5.10 5.83 18.84
C LEU A 270 -4.18 6.29 17.71
N SER A 271 -3.77 5.38 16.83
CA SER A 271 -2.99 5.73 15.65
C SER A 271 -3.57 5.12 14.37
N HIS A 272 -3.47 5.89 13.29
CA HIS A 272 -3.75 5.49 11.92
C HIS A 272 -2.47 5.68 11.10
N SER A 273 -1.91 4.61 10.61
CA SER A 273 -0.68 4.60 9.82
C SER A 273 -0.65 3.37 8.91
N GLY A 274 0.33 3.30 8.01
CA GLY A 274 0.44 2.20 7.06
C GLY A 274 1.88 1.79 6.79
N SER A 275 2.09 1.08 5.69
CA SER A 275 3.37 0.49 5.31
C SER A 275 4.37 1.48 4.70
N ARG A 276 4.10 2.76 4.78
CA ARG A 276 4.99 3.83 4.38
C ARG A 276 5.47 3.68 2.92
N GLY A 277 6.69 4.11 2.63
CA GLY A 277 7.28 3.98 1.31
C GLY A 277 7.54 2.55 0.86
N LEU A 278 7.58 1.57 1.77
CA LEU A 278 7.69 0.15 1.43
C LEU A 278 6.43 -0.29 0.65
N GLY A 279 5.26 -0.22 1.27
CA GLY A 279 4.01 -0.65 0.63
C GLY A 279 3.64 0.16 -0.60
N ALA A 280 3.86 1.48 -0.58
CA ALA A 280 3.60 2.33 -1.76
C ALA A 280 4.42 1.93 -3.00
N ASN A 281 5.70 1.54 -2.82
CA ASN A 281 6.52 1.06 -3.94
C ASN A 281 6.12 -0.36 -4.38
N ILE A 282 5.74 -1.24 -3.45
CA ILE A 282 5.18 -2.57 -3.76
C ILE A 282 3.90 -2.40 -4.59
N ALA A 283 2.94 -1.61 -4.12
CA ALA A 283 1.69 -1.34 -4.82
C ALA A 283 1.92 -0.78 -6.23
N LYS A 284 2.81 0.22 -6.37
CA LYS A 284 3.16 0.80 -7.67
C LYS A 284 3.73 -0.23 -8.64
N HIS A 285 4.67 -1.06 -8.18
CA HIS A 285 5.33 -2.07 -9.01
C HIS A 285 4.35 -3.12 -9.49
N TYR A 286 3.62 -3.76 -8.58
CA TYR A 286 2.75 -4.88 -8.92
C TYR A 286 1.43 -4.44 -9.59
N THR A 287 0.95 -3.23 -9.35
CA THR A 287 -0.16 -2.66 -10.15
C THR A 287 0.25 -2.48 -11.62
N ALA A 288 1.46 -1.96 -11.88
CA ALA A 288 1.96 -1.82 -13.24
C ALA A 288 2.21 -3.20 -13.89
N LEU A 289 2.70 -4.17 -13.12
CA LEU A 289 2.89 -5.54 -13.58
C LEU A 289 1.56 -6.21 -13.92
N ALA A 290 0.57 -6.12 -13.03
CA ALA A 290 -0.78 -6.66 -13.26
C ALA A 290 -1.42 -6.07 -14.51
N ALA A 291 -1.37 -4.73 -14.71
CA ALA A 291 -1.90 -4.07 -15.91
C ALA A 291 -1.25 -4.57 -17.21
N ARG A 292 0.03 -4.97 -17.16
CA ARG A 292 0.75 -5.54 -18.32
C ARG A 292 0.37 -6.98 -18.60
N LEU A 293 0.22 -7.80 -17.54
CA LEU A 293 -0.06 -9.25 -17.64
C LEU A 293 -1.55 -9.56 -17.81
N CYS A 294 -2.42 -8.67 -17.34
CA CYS A 294 -3.87 -8.81 -17.37
C CYS A 294 -4.50 -7.53 -17.92
N PRO A 295 -4.37 -7.22 -19.24
CA PRO A 295 -4.98 -6.03 -19.81
C PRO A 295 -6.50 -6.11 -19.76
N LEU A 296 -7.11 -5.04 -19.24
CA LEU A 296 -8.55 -4.85 -19.08
C LEU A 296 -9.04 -3.64 -19.87
N PRO A 297 -10.34 -3.55 -20.17
CA PRO A 297 -10.95 -2.34 -20.70
C PRO A 297 -10.59 -1.10 -19.86
N ARG A 298 -10.42 0.06 -20.51
CA ARG A 298 -9.89 1.28 -19.89
C ARG A 298 -10.60 1.68 -18.58
N HIS A 299 -11.92 1.54 -18.52
CA HIS A 299 -12.72 1.94 -17.36
C HIS A 299 -12.49 1.06 -16.11
N VAL A 300 -11.97 -0.16 -16.30
CA VAL A 300 -11.65 -1.12 -15.22
C VAL A 300 -10.17 -1.50 -15.15
N GLN A 301 -9.30 -0.82 -15.88
CA GLN A 301 -7.86 -1.14 -15.98
C GLN A 301 -7.15 -1.25 -14.62
N HIS A 302 -7.65 -0.52 -13.61
CA HIS A 302 -7.12 -0.57 -12.24
C HIS A 302 -7.51 -1.85 -11.48
N LEU A 303 -8.38 -2.66 -12.03
CA LEU A 303 -8.79 -3.97 -11.46
C LEU A 303 -7.98 -5.14 -12.03
N ALA A 304 -6.92 -4.86 -12.80
CA ALA A 304 -6.01 -5.89 -13.28
C ALA A 304 -5.44 -6.70 -12.12
N TRP A 305 -5.40 -8.03 -12.30
CA TRP A 305 -5.04 -8.97 -11.24
C TRP A 305 -3.80 -9.79 -11.58
N LEU A 306 -3.24 -10.42 -10.57
CA LEU A 306 -2.20 -11.43 -10.65
C LEU A 306 -2.79 -12.77 -10.20
N ASP A 307 -2.58 -13.82 -11.01
CA ASP A 307 -2.97 -15.18 -10.69
C ASP A 307 -2.01 -15.76 -9.65
N LEU A 308 -2.52 -16.24 -8.53
CA LEU A 308 -1.70 -16.82 -7.46
C LEU A 308 -1.06 -18.17 -7.83
N ALA A 309 -1.41 -18.77 -8.95
CA ALA A 309 -0.69 -19.91 -9.50
C ALA A 309 0.61 -19.51 -10.21
N THR A 310 0.83 -18.21 -10.46
CA THR A 310 2.04 -17.69 -11.13
C THR A 310 3.09 -17.20 -10.14
N GLN A 311 4.35 -17.11 -10.61
CA GLN A 311 5.43 -16.55 -9.81
C GLN A 311 5.13 -15.10 -9.40
N GLU A 312 4.65 -14.27 -10.31
CA GLU A 312 4.35 -12.86 -10.07
C GLU A 312 3.24 -12.68 -9.02
N GLY A 313 2.23 -13.56 -9.05
CA GLY A 313 1.17 -13.58 -8.05
C GLY A 313 1.69 -13.96 -6.67
N GLN A 314 2.55 -14.98 -6.59
CA GLN A 314 3.17 -15.41 -5.33
C GLN A 314 4.13 -14.36 -4.78
N GLU A 315 4.97 -13.74 -5.60
CA GLU A 315 5.86 -12.66 -5.17
C GLU A 315 5.07 -11.46 -4.63
N TYR A 316 3.98 -11.06 -5.30
CA TYR A 316 3.13 -9.98 -4.79
C TYR A 316 2.48 -10.38 -3.47
N TRP A 317 1.97 -11.61 -3.34
CA TRP A 317 1.35 -12.09 -2.12
C TRP A 317 2.32 -12.03 -0.93
N MET A 318 3.56 -12.49 -1.11
CA MET A 318 4.61 -12.40 -0.09
C MET A 318 4.97 -10.94 0.23
N ALA A 319 5.14 -10.09 -0.78
CA ALA A 319 5.47 -8.67 -0.60
C ALA A 319 4.33 -7.90 0.10
N MET A 320 3.07 -8.20 -0.21
CA MET A 320 1.89 -7.63 0.44
C MET A 320 1.84 -8.02 1.93
N ASN A 321 2.04 -9.30 2.25
CA ASN A 321 2.07 -9.77 3.63
C ASN A 321 3.18 -9.09 4.43
N LEU A 322 4.40 -9.01 3.88
CA LEU A 322 5.51 -8.31 4.50
C LEU A 322 5.19 -6.82 4.75
N ALA A 323 4.51 -6.15 3.80
CA ALA A 323 4.09 -4.75 3.98
C ALA A 323 3.06 -4.61 5.11
N GLY A 324 2.15 -5.57 5.28
CA GLY A 324 1.20 -5.62 6.39
C GLY A 324 1.89 -5.78 7.74
N GLU A 325 2.83 -6.71 7.86
CA GLU A 325 3.64 -6.91 9.07
C GLU A 325 4.52 -5.67 9.36
N TYR A 326 5.07 -5.04 8.33
CA TYR A 326 5.85 -3.82 8.48
C TYR A 326 4.99 -2.64 8.96
N ALA A 327 3.73 -2.51 8.50
CA ALA A 327 2.80 -1.53 9.00
C ALA A 327 2.49 -1.76 10.49
N GLN A 328 2.33 -3.02 10.91
CA GLN A 328 2.19 -3.38 12.32
C GLN A 328 3.42 -2.94 13.13
N ALA A 329 4.61 -3.27 12.67
CA ALA A 329 5.86 -2.87 13.32
C ALA A 329 5.99 -1.33 13.46
N CYS A 330 5.47 -0.55 12.49
CA CYS A 330 5.41 0.92 12.62
C CYS A 330 4.53 1.35 13.79
N HIS A 331 3.34 0.75 13.96
CA HIS A 331 2.44 1.05 15.08
C HIS A 331 3.04 0.62 16.43
N GLU A 332 3.63 -0.57 16.49
CA GLU A 332 4.30 -1.07 17.69
C GLU A 332 5.40 -0.08 18.15
N ASP A 333 6.23 0.44 17.26
CA ASP A 333 7.26 1.42 17.60
C ASP A 333 6.66 2.76 18.05
N ILE A 334 5.62 3.27 17.37
CA ILE A 334 4.92 4.51 17.77
C ILE A 334 4.34 4.35 19.19
N HIS A 335 3.56 3.30 19.44
CA HIS A 335 2.90 3.07 20.71
C HIS A 335 3.91 2.79 21.84
N ARG A 336 4.97 2.02 21.57
CA ARG A 336 6.07 1.78 22.52
C ARG A 336 6.77 3.08 22.94
N ARG A 337 7.04 4.00 22.01
CA ARG A 337 7.63 5.32 22.32
C ARG A 337 6.71 6.15 23.19
N LEU A 338 5.43 6.19 22.87
CA LEU A 338 4.44 6.93 23.65
C LEU A 338 4.21 6.32 25.03
N ALA A 339 4.10 5.00 25.16
CA ALA A 339 4.02 4.31 26.45
C ALA A 339 5.22 4.62 27.33
N LYS A 340 6.44 4.58 26.76
CA LYS A 340 7.67 4.96 27.48
C LYS A 340 7.64 6.41 27.95
N ALA A 341 7.19 7.34 27.11
CA ALA A 341 7.11 8.76 27.45
C ALA A 341 6.01 9.07 28.48
N LEU A 342 4.92 8.31 28.48
CA LEU A 342 3.86 8.34 29.49
C LEU A 342 4.29 7.69 30.82
N GLY A 343 5.32 6.83 30.81
CA GLY A 343 5.78 6.08 31.99
C GLY A 343 4.87 4.91 32.39
N VAL A 344 3.98 4.45 31.48
CA VAL A 344 3.01 3.39 31.76
C VAL A 344 2.88 2.46 30.54
N GLN A 345 2.66 1.16 30.79
CA GLN A 345 2.40 0.19 29.73
C GLN A 345 0.89 0.10 29.41
N PRO A 346 0.50 -0.16 28.16
CA PRO A 346 -0.89 -0.41 27.84
C PRO A 346 -1.37 -1.72 28.49
N VAL A 347 -2.59 -1.71 28.98
CA VAL A 347 -3.28 -2.91 29.53
C VAL A 347 -4.05 -3.65 28.45
N LEU A 348 -4.44 -2.96 27.38
CA LEU A 348 -5.13 -3.55 26.23
C LEU A 348 -4.65 -2.85 24.96
N THR A 349 -4.39 -3.63 23.91
CA THR A 349 -4.14 -3.13 22.57
C THR A 349 -5.08 -3.82 21.58
N ILE A 350 -5.76 -3.04 20.73
CA ILE A 350 -6.67 -3.51 19.69
C ILE A 350 -6.18 -2.97 18.36
N GLU A 351 -6.06 -3.83 17.35
CA GLU A 351 -5.60 -3.48 16.01
C GLU A 351 -6.52 -4.06 14.94
N ASN A 352 -6.71 -3.34 13.85
CA ASN A 352 -7.36 -3.84 12.65
C ASN A 352 -6.84 -3.11 11.40
N HIS A 353 -6.54 -3.86 10.35
CA HIS A 353 -6.12 -3.27 9.07
C HIS A 353 -7.26 -3.33 8.05
N HIS A 354 -7.28 -2.36 7.12
CA HIS A 354 -8.43 -2.09 6.26
C HIS A 354 -8.06 -1.89 4.77
N ASN A 355 -6.81 -2.14 4.39
CA ASN A 355 -6.33 -2.17 3.01
C ASN A 355 -5.47 -3.41 2.81
N PHE A 356 -6.12 -4.55 2.52
CA PHE A 356 -5.43 -5.83 2.43
C PHE A 356 -6.23 -6.86 1.64
N ALA A 357 -5.65 -8.06 1.44
CA ALA A 357 -6.34 -9.22 0.91
C ALA A 357 -6.05 -10.44 1.78
N TRP A 358 -7.07 -11.27 2.02
CA TRP A 358 -7.01 -12.45 2.88
C TRP A 358 -7.46 -13.68 2.14
N LYS A 359 -6.93 -14.85 2.49
CA LYS A 359 -7.49 -16.14 2.14
C LYS A 359 -8.59 -16.48 3.13
N GLU A 360 -9.82 -16.53 2.65
CA GLU A 360 -11.00 -16.79 3.47
C GLU A 360 -11.93 -17.77 2.76
N SER A 361 -12.74 -18.51 3.52
CA SER A 361 -13.76 -19.39 2.95
C SER A 361 -15.03 -18.59 2.64
N VAL A 362 -15.46 -18.62 1.39
CA VAL A 362 -16.72 -18.04 0.90
C VAL A 362 -17.51 -19.17 0.27
N ASP A 363 -18.70 -19.46 0.81
CA ASP A 363 -19.55 -20.59 0.39
C ASP A 363 -18.81 -21.93 0.28
N GLY A 364 -17.87 -22.18 1.23
CA GLY A 364 -17.08 -23.41 1.30
C GLY A 364 -15.88 -23.47 0.34
N GLN A 365 -15.61 -22.44 -0.43
CA GLN A 365 -14.45 -22.32 -1.32
C GLN A 365 -13.43 -21.31 -0.78
N GLU A 366 -12.12 -21.62 -0.89
CA GLU A 366 -11.08 -20.65 -0.58
C GLU A 366 -11.08 -19.53 -1.63
N CYS A 367 -11.30 -18.30 -1.19
CA CYS A 367 -11.28 -17.09 -1.98
C CYS A 367 -10.26 -16.11 -1.46
N ILE A 368 -9.85 -15.17 -2.30
CA ILE A 368 -9.06 -14.01 -1.92
C ILE A 368 -10.02 -12.85 -1.67
N VAL A 369 -10.24 -12.51 -0.40
CA VAL A 369 -11.16 -11.42 0.00
C VAL A 369 -10.37 -10.13 0.12
N HIS A 370 -10.57 -9.23 -0.83
CA HIS A 370 -9.99 -7.87 -0.82
C HIS A 370 -10.86 -6.96 0.02
N ARG A 371 -10.25 -6.20 0.93
CA ARG A 371 -10.89 -5.08 1.64
C ARG A 371 -10.11 -3.82 1.37
N LYS A 372 -10.76 -2.84 0.78
CA LYS A 372 -10.20 -1.52 0.51
C LYS A 372 -10.99 -0.46 1.25
N GLY A 373 -10.44 0.05 2.34
CA GLY A 373 -11.20 0.90 3.24
C GLY A 373 -12.38 0.15 3.88
N ALA A 374 -12.19 -1.13 4.19
CA ALA A 374 -13.12 -1.95 4.96
C ALA A 374 -12.31 -2.85 5.90
N THR A 375 -12.84 -3.17 7.07
CA THR A 375 -12.14 -3.95 8.09
C THR A 375 -12.76 -5.34 8.27
N PRO A 376 -11.97 -6.39 8.61
CA PRO A 376 -12.50 -7.67 9.02
C PRO A 376 -13.45 -7.53 10.22
N ALA A 377 -14.59 -8.21 10.15
CA ALA A 377 -15.62 -8.23 11.19
C ALA A 377 -16.22 -9.65 11.36
N ALA A 378 -15.37 -10.69 11.29
CA ALA A 378 -15.76 -12.03 11.63
C ALA A 378 -16.23 -12.09 13.09
N ASN A 379 -17.03 -13.10 13.44
CA ASN A 379 -17.62 -13.23 14.77
C ASN A 379 -16.53 -13.17 15.86
N GLY A 380 -16.67 -12.25 16.81
CA GLY A 380 -15.74 -12.06 17.93
C GLY A 380 -14.45 -11.28 17.60
N ILE A 381 -14.21 -10.90 16.35
CA ILE A 381 -13.02 -10.12 15.97
C ILE A 381 -13.19 -8.67 16.41
N LEU A 382 -12.20 -8.18 17.16
CA LEU A 382 -12.14 -6.79 17.61
C LEU A 382 -11.65 -5.84 16.52
N GLY A 383 -12.15 -4.61 16.55
CA GLY A 383 -11.72 -3.56 15.65
C GLY A 383 -11.97 -2.16 16.18
N ILE A 384 -11.42 -1.18 15.49
CA ILE A 384 -11.62 0.25 15.73
C ILE A 384 -12.16 0.87 14.45
N ILE A 385 -13.26 1.60 14.57
CA ILE A 385 -13.85 2.39 13.48
C ILE A 385 -13.78 3.86 13.89
N PRO A 386 -12.77 4.63 13.42
CA PRO A 386 -12.61 6.04 13.78
C PRO A 386 -13.67 6.93 13.13
N GLY A 387 -14.04 8.00 13.82
CA GLY A 387 -14.81 9.09 13.27
C GLY A 387 -13.94 10.13 12.53
N SER A 388 -13.98 11.37 13.00
CA SER A 388 -13.11 12.45 12.56
C SER A 388 -12.38 13.05 13.77
N MET A 389 -11.55 14.08 13.56
CA MET A 389 -10.87 14.77 14.66
C MET A 389 -11.81 15.26 15.78
N THR A 390 -13.08 15.55 15.47
CA THR A 390 -14.09 16.03 16.42
C THR A 390 -15.19 15.02 16.74
N ALA A 391 -15.17 13.87 16.09
CA ALA A 391 -16.18 12.83 16.25
C ALA A 391 -15.55 11.57 16.90
N PRO A 392 -16.29 10.80 17.69
CA PRO A 392 -15.77 9.63 18.38
C PRO A 392 -15.37 8.52 17.40
N GLY A 393 -14.39 7.71 17.79
CA GLY A 393 -14.17 6.39 17.24
C GLY A 393 -14.89 5.33 18.05
N PHE A 394 -15.16 4.16 17.48
CA PHE A 394 -15.89 3.06 18.11
C PHE A 394 -15.01 1.83 18.23
N ILE A 395 -14.97 1.26 19.44
CA ILE A 395 -14.41 -0.06 19.70
C ILE A 395 -15.51 -1.06 19.40
N VAL A 396 -15.26 -1.98 18.48
CA VAL A 396 -16.28 -2.89 17.99
C VAL A 396 -15.84 -4.34 18.01
N GLU A 397 -16.84 -5.23 17.98
CA GLU A 397 -16.69 -6.65 17.79
C GLU A 397 -17.53 -7.10 16.60
N GLY A 398 -16.93 -7.82 15.65
CA GLY A 398 -17.61 -8.34 14.47
C GLY A 398 -18.70 -9.36 14.80
N LYS A 399 -19.77 -9.37 14.02
CA LYS A 399 -20.89 -10.32 14.10
C LYS A 399 -20.81 -11.46 13.07
N GLY A 400 -19.80 -11.47 12.19
CA GLY A 400 -19.61 -12.51 11.20
C GLY A 400 -20.69 -12.54 10.10
N ASN A 401 -21.24 -11.38 9.72
CA ASN A 401 -22.26 -11.31 8.67
C ASN A 401 -21.69 -11.78 7.32
N ILE A 402 -22.25 -12.85 6.78
CA ILE A 402 -21.77 -13.48 5.52
C ILE A 402 -22.03 -12.63 4.28
N LEU A 403 -23.12 -11.83 4.27
CA LEU A 403 -23.45 -10.96 3.14
C LEU A 403 -22.44 -9.81 2.99
N SER A 404 -21.83 -9.35 4.10
CA SER A 404 -20.75 -8.38 4.08
C SER A 404 -19.37 -8.99 3.84
N LEU A 405 -19.28 -10.30 3.56
CA LEU A 405 -18.02 -11.04 3.57
C LEU A 405 -17.27 -10.83 4.89
N GLN A 406 -18.02 -10.93 6.01
CA GLN A 406 -17.50 -10.73 7.38
C GLN A 406 -16.70 -9.43 7.50
N SER A 407 -17.25 -8.33 7.00
CA SER A 407 -16.58 -7.03 6.92
C SER A 407 -17.45 -5.92 7.48
N ALA A 408 -16.82 -4.81 7.88
CA ALA A 408 -17.45 -3.60 8.37
C ALA A 408 -16.73 -2.35 7.81
N SER A 409 -17.31 -1.17 8.01
CA SER A 409 -16.69 0.12 7.68
C SER A 409 -15.34 0.28 8.37
N HIS A 410 -14.39 0.94 7.70
CA HIS A 410 -13.08 1.25 8.29
C HIS A 410 -13.06 2.58 9.04
N GLY A 411 -14.06 3.45 8.85
CA GLY A 411 -14.15 4.78 9.45
C GLY A 411 -15.44 5.50 9.07
N ALA A 412 -15.45 6.82 9.18
CA ALA A 412 -16.61 7.63 8.81
C ALA A 412 -16.86 7.69 7.30
N GLY A 413 -15.83 7.57 6.48
CA GLY A 413 -15.90 7.82 5.03
C GLY A 413 -16.02 9.31 4.70
N ARG A 414 -15.70 9.68 3.47
CA ARG A 414 -15.69 11.09 3.04
C ARG A 414 -16.97 11.45 2.30
N VAL A 415 -17.46 12.68 2.55
CA VAL A 415 -18.57 13.30 1.77
C VAL A 415 -18.04 14.21 0.67
N MET A 416 -16.78 14.63 0.73
CA MET A 416 -16.17 15.46 -0.30
C MET A 416 -14.74 15.07 -0.61
N SER A 417 -14.32 15.31 -1.85
CA SER A 417 -12.94 15.06 -2.27
C SER A 417 -11.98 16.02 -1.56
N ARG A 418 -10.67 15.65 -1.51
CA ARG A 418 -9.61 16.50 -0.95
C ARG A 418 -9.59 17.89 -1.61
N SER A 419 -9.69 17.94 -2.93
CA SER A 419 -9.71 19.21 -3.67
C SER A 419 -10.96 20.05 -3.36
N ALA A 420 -12.13 19.41 -3.26
CA ALA A 420 -13.36 20.12 -2.88
C ALA A 420 -13.24 20.69 -1.46
N CYS A 421 -12.67 19.96 -0.52
CA CYS A 421 -12.44 20.38 0.85
C CYS A 421 -11.53 21.64 0.90
N ILE A 422 -10.36 21.58 0.22
CA ILE A 422 -9.43 22.72 0.14
C ILE A 422 -10.08 23.97 -0.46
N ASN A 423 -10.94 23.78 -1.47
CA ASN A 423 -11.57 24.91 -2.18
C ASN A 423 -12.79 25.51 -1.47
N SER A 424 -13.45 24.75 -0.56
CA SER A 424 -14.72 25.17 0.07
C SER A 424 -14.60 25.49 1.56
N LEU A 425 -13.54 25.06 2.24
CA LEU A 425 -13.35 25.26 3.67
C LEU A 425 -12.20 26.21 3.96
N THR A 426 -12.22 26.82 5.16
CA THR A 426 -11.11 27.65 5.63
C THR A 426 -10.44 27.04 6.85
N LYS A 427 -9.17 27.36 7.04
CA LYS A 427 -8.42 26.92 8.24
C LYS A 427 -9.04 27.50 9.52
N SER A 428 -9.59 28.70 9.46
CA SER A 428 -10.26 29.34 10.59
C SER A 428 -11.49 28.55 11.04
N ASP A 429 -12.32 28.10 10.08
CA ASP A 429 -13.51 27.29 10.38
C ASP A 429 -13.12 25.95 11.00
N MET A 430 -12.09 25.29 10.44
CA MET A 430 -11.61 24.04 10.99
C MET A 430 -11.10 24.20 12.43
N LEU A 431 -10.33 25.25 12.72
CA LEU A 431 -9.80 25.49 14.07
C LEU A 431 -10.94 25.83 15.06
N LYS A 432 -11.95 26.57 14.63
CA LYS A 432 -13.13 26.86 15.45
C LYS A 432 -13.95 25.60 15.75
N ASP A 433 -14.11 24.70 14.77
CA ASP A 433 -14.76 23.41 14.99
C ASP A 433 -14.02 22.57 16.03
N LEU A 434 -12.69 22.52 15.95
CA LEU A 434 -11.84 21.81 16.91
C LEU A 434 -11.96 22.42 18.33
N GLU A 435 -11.88 23.75 18.44
CA GLU A 435 -12.02 24.47 19.72
C GLU A 435 -13.39 24.18 20.37
N ASN A 436 -14.48 24.23 19.61
CA ASN A 436 -15.83 23.93 20.10
C ASN A 436 -15.97 22.51 20.66
N HIS A 437 -15.14 21.56 20.20
CA HIS A 437 -15.14 20.16 20.66
C HIS A 437 -14.02 19.89 21.69
N GLY A 438 -13.25 20.90 22.08
CA GLY A 438 -12.14 20.76 23.02
C GLY A 438 -11.03 19.85 22.53
N VAL A 439 -10.71 19.94 21.22
CA VAL A 439 -9.66 19.17 20.57
C VAL A 439 -8.49 20.06 20.20
N GLU A 440 -7.29 19.68 20.62
CA GLU A 440 -6.04 20.32 20.21
C GLU A 440 -5.45 19.66 18.99
N LEU A 441 -5.04 20.44 17.98
CA LEU A 441 -4.42 19.94 16.76
C LEU A 441 -2.92 20.32 16.67
N ILE A 442 -2.09 19.36 16.31
CA ILE A 442 -0.67 19.54 15.97
C ILE A 442 -0.50 19.18 14.49
N GLY A 443 -0.20 20.15 13.65
CA GLY A 443 -0.18 19.97 12.19
C GLY A 443 -1.58 20.02 11.59
N GLY A 444 -1.87 19.09 10.70
CA GLY A 444 -3.18 18.93 10.05
C GLY A 444 -3.37 19.81 8.82
N ALA A 445 -3.67 19.17 7.71
CA ALA A 445 -4.02 19.84 6.47
C ALA A 445 -5.54 20.08 6.36
N LEU A 446 -5.94 21.08 5.60
CA LEU A 446 -7.35 21.48 5.48
C LEU A 446 -8.24 20.41 4.83
N ASP A 447 -7.67 19.57 3.98
CA ASP A 447 -8.38 18.46 3.35
C ASP A 447 -8.77 17.33 4.32
N GLU A 448 -8.28 17.36 5.55
CA GLU A 448 -8.64 16.46 6.65
C GLU A 448 -9.59 17.14 7.67
N SER A 449 -10.18 18.30 7.34
CA SER A 449 -11.20 18.97 8.16
C SER A 449 -12.33 18.00 8.55
N PRO A 450 -12.85 18.05 9.78
CA PRO A 450 -13.98 17.21 10.21
C PRO A 450 -15.19 17.25 9.27
N ARG A 451 -15.44 18.40 8.64
CA ARG A 451 -16.54 18.58 7.67
C ARG A 451 -16.38 17.79 6.37
N ALA A 452 -15.22 17.21 6.12
CA ALA A 452 -14.97 16.36 4.95
C ALA A 452 -15.56 14.95 5.09
N TYR A 453 -16.01 14.57 6.28
CA TYR A 453 -16.42 13.22 6.65
C TYR A 453 -17.92 13.10 6.87
N LYS A 454 -18.47 11.88 6.65
CA LYS A 454 -19.85 11.53 7.00
C LYS A 454 -20.03 11.56 8.53
N ASP A 455 -21.27 11.67 8.97
CA ASP A 455 -21.62 11.47 10.37
C ASP A 455 -21.37 10.01 10.78
N ILE A 456 -20.40 9.81 11.67
CA ILE A 456 -20.00 8.46 12.10
C ILE A 456 -21.13 7.75 12.85
N HIS A 457 -21.99 8.45 13.60
CA HIS A 457 -23.13 7.82 14.28
C HIS A 457 -24.12 7.24 13.28
N ARG A 458 -24.33 7.93 12.16
CA ARG A 458 -25.17 7.42 11.07
C ARG A 458 -24.53 6.21 10.38
N VAL A 459 -23.21 6.25 10.11
CA VAL A 459 -22.47 5.11 9.57
C VAL A 459 -22.58 3.91 10.50
N MET A 460 -22.40 4.08 11.82
CA MET A 460 -22.52 3.03 12.82
C MET A 460 -23.94 2.43 12.88
N LYS A 461 -24.97 3.28 12.79
CA LYS A 461 -26.36 2.83 12.77
C LYS A 461 -26.66 1.94 11.55
N LEU A 462 -26.10 2.28 10.38
CA LEU A 462 -26.31 1.54 9.13
C LEU A 462 -25.57 0.19 9.08
N GLN A 463 -24.76 -0.11 10.07
CA GLN A 463 -24.02 -1.38 10.19
C GLN A 463 -24.22 -2.07 11.55
N GLU A 464 -25.34 -1.82 12.22
CA GLU A 464 -25.68 -2.52 13.48
C GLU A 464 -25.71 -4.04 13.33
N GLU A 465 -26.02 -4.54 12.13
CA GLU A 465 -25.99 -5.97 11.81
C GLU A 465 -24.59 -6.54 11.56
N LEU A 466 -23.56 -5.69 11.41
CA LEU A 466 -22.17 -6.08 11.11
C LEU A 466 -21.30 -6.14 12.37
N VAL A 467 -21.55 -5.26 13.34
CA VAL A 467 -20.71 -5.11 14.55
C VAL A 467 -21.51 -4.84 15.81
N HIS A 468 -20.94 -5.25 16.96
CA HIS A 468 -21.35 -4.80 18.29
C HIS A 468 -20.43 -3.66 18.74
N VAL A 469 -20.98 -2.62 19.35
CA VAL A 469 -20.20 -1.55 19.96
C VAL A 469 -19.87 -1.92 21.40
N LEU A 470 -18.57 -1.93 21.73
CA LEU A 470 -18.06 -2.28 23.06
C LEU A 470 -17.60 -1.04 23.85
N GLY A 471 -17.36 0.07 23.16
CA GLY A 471 -16.91 1.32 23.75
C GLY A 471 -16.67 2.41 22.70
N THR A 472 -16.29 3.58 23.16
CA THR A 472 -15.96 4.72 22.31
C THR A 472 -14.61 5.33 22.68
N PHE A 473 -13.94 5.93 21.69
CA PHE A 473 -12.74 6.74 21.86
C PHE A 473 -13.06 8.19 21.50
N THR A 474 -12.82 9.12 22.41
CA THR A 474 -13.01 10.56 22.19
C THR A 474 -11.64 11.24 22.03
N PRO A 475 -11.33 11.81 20.86
CA PRO A 475 -10.08 12.55 20.64
C PRO A 475 -9.96 13.77 21.55
N LYS A 476 -8.73 14.06 22.02
CA LYS A 476 -8.38 15.25 22.81
C LYS A 476 -7.20 16.01 22.25
N ILE A 477 -6.17 15.31 21.82
CA ILE A 477 -4.98 15.89 21.17
C ILE A 477 -4.70 15.07 19.92
N VAL A 478 -4.79 15.70 18.76
CA VAL A 478 -4.59 15.07 17.45
C VAL A 478 -3.28 15.55 16.85
N ARG A 479 -2.45 14.64 16.37
CA ARG A 479 -1.28 14.95 15.57
C ARG A 479 -1.35 14.35 14.19
N MET A 480 -1.16 15.19 13.17
CA MET A 480 -1.12 14.84 11.76
C MET A 480 0.09 15.50 11.09
N ASP A 481 0.30 15.19 9.81
CA ASP A 481 1.26 15.91 8.97
C ASP A 481 0.80 17.35 8.73
N LYS A 482 1.74 18.21 8.28
CA LYS A 482 1.49 19.65 8.04
C LYS A 482 0.70 19.88 6.76
#